data_79285e910896c732b9a7a5f4a6a8cfc1
#
_entry.id   79285e910896c732b9a7a5f4a6a8cfc1
#
_cell.length_a   1.000
_cell.length_b   1.000
_cell.length_c   1.000
_cell.angle_alpha   90.00
_cell.angle_beta   90.00
_cell.angle_gamma   90.00
#
_symmetry.space_group_name_H-M   'P 1'
#
loop_
_entity.id
_entity.type
_entity.pdbx_description
1 polymer ?
#
loop_
_entity_poly.entity_id
_entity_poly.type
_entity_poly.pdbx_seq_one_letter_code
_entity_poly.pdbx_strand_id
1 'polypeptide(L)'
;MDEYLRAAIQEAELGLAETGIPIGSVLVHNGQILGRGHNRRVQQGSVVLHGEMDALENAGRQPARIYHDCAIYTTLSPCAMCSGAILLYGIPRVVVGENRTFRGEEDLLRSRGVAVEVLQDPRCQELMAQFIRAHPSLWAEDIGT
;
A
#
# COMPACT_ATOMS: atom_id res chain seq x y z
N MET A 1 -13.80 2.36 -12.53
CA MET A 1 -12.68 2.17 -11.59
C MET A 1 -13.19 2.32 -10.17
N ASP A 2 -12.71 1.47 -9.29
CA ASP A 2 -12.98 1.57 -7.85
C ASP A 2 -12.48 2.92 -7.31
N GLU A 3 -13.33 3.64 -6.61
CA GLU A 3 -13.01 4.99 -6.12
C GLU A 3 -11.90 4.97 -5.05
N TYR A 4 -11.78 3.89 -4.28
CA TYR A 4 -10.74 3.79 -3.25
C TYR A 4 -9.39 3.44 -3.87
N LEU A 5 -9.37 2.60 -4.91
CA LEU A 5 -8.14 2.39 -5.66
C LEU A 5 -7.70 3.69 -6.34
N ARG A 6 -8.64 4.46 -6.87
CA ARG A 6 -8.32 5.77 -7.45
C ARG A 6 -7.67 6.69 -6.41
N ALA A 7 -8.19 6.71 -5.19
CA ALA A 7 -7.59 7.50 -4.11
C ALA A 7 -6.18 7.03 -3.79
N ALA A 8 -5.94 5.71 -3.75
CA ALA A 8 -4.60 5.16 -3.55
C ALA A 8 -3.65 5.56 -4.70
N ILE A 9 -4.13 5.53 -5.93
CA ILE A 9 -3.34 5.98 -7.10
C ILE A 9 -3.00 7.47 -6.98
N GLN A 10 -3.94 8.30 -6.55
CA GLN A 10 -3.68 9.73 -6.32
C GLN A 10 -2.56 9.93 -5.30
N GLU A 11 -2.54 9.13 -4.23
CA GLU A 11 -1.46 9.16 -3.26
C GLU A 11 -0.12 8.74 -3.87
N ALA A 12 -0.12 7.70 -4.70
CA ALA A 12 1.09 7.27 -5.41
C ALA A 12 1.62 8.40 -6.32
N GLU A 13 0.73 9.07 -7.03
CA GLU A 13 1.10 10.19 -7.91
C GLU A 13 1.62 11.39 -7.13
N LEU A 14 1.04 11.70 -5.96
CA LEU A 14 1.57 12.71 -5.06
C LEU A 14 3.00 12.36 -4.62
N GLY A 15 3.23 11.11 -4.22
CA GLY A 15 4.55 10.66 -3.84
C GLY A 15 5.57 10.82 -4.96
N LEU A 16 5.18 10.49 -6.19
CA LEU A 16 6.04 10.68 -7.36
C LEU A 16 6.36 12.16 -7.60
N ALA A 17 5.35 13.03 -7.46
CA ALA A 17 5.55 14.47 -7.60
C ALA A 17 6.51 15.05 -6.55
N GLU A 18 6.59 14.39 -5.39
CA GLU A 18 7.54 14.72 -4.31
C GLU A 18 8.91 14.06 -4.51
N THR A 19 9.15 13.45 -5.66
CA THR A 19 10.37 12.70 -6.00
C THR A 19 10.55 11.40 -5.21
N GLY A 20 9.48 10.87 -4.64
CA GLY A 20 9.46 9.62 -3.91
C GLY A 20 8.99 8.43 -4.71
N ILE A 21 8.89 7.28 -4.04
CA ILE A 21 8.45 6.02 -4.65
C ILE A 21 6.93 6.07 -4.84
N PRO A 22 6.40 5.81 -6.05
CA PRO A 22 4.98 6.00 -6.33
C PRO A 22 4.12 4.82 -5.86
N ILE A 23 4.00 4.67 -4.56
CA ILE A 23 3.13 3.68 -3.92
C ILE A 23 2.20 4.44 -2.96
N GLY A 24 0.91 4.22 -3.12
CA GLY A 24 -0.11 4.86 -2.31
C GLY A 24 -1.10 3.87 -1.73
N SER A 25 -1.70 4.24 -0.61
CA SER A 25 -2.66 3.39 0.10
C SER A 25 -3.73 4.21 0.79
N VAL A 26 -4.90 3.61 0.97
CA VAL A 26 -5.97 4.16 1.79
C VAL A 26 -6.56 3.07 2.68
N LEU A 27 -6.89 3.43 3.92
CA LEU A 27 -7.62 2.58 4.85
C LEU A 27 -9.08 2.98 4.84
N VAL A 28 -9.98 2.04 4.58
CA VAL A 28 -11.41 2.31 4.38
C VAL A 28 -12.23 1.56 5.42
N HIS A 29 -13.18 2.28 6.03
CA HIS A 29 -14.14 1.72 6.98
C HIS A 29 -15.54 2.23 6.64
N ASN A 30 -16.49 1.32 6.39
CA ASN A 30 -17.89 1.66 6.11
C ASN A 30 -18.04 2.76 5.05
N GLY A 31 -17.32 2.62 3.94
CA GLY A 31 -17.40 3.58 2.84
C GLY A 31 -16.68 4.90 3.06
N GLN A 32 -15.90 5.03 4.14
CA GLN A 32 -15.15 6.23 4.46
C GLN A 32 -13.66 5.95 4.53
N ILE A 33 -12.86 6.83 3.95
CA ILE A 33 -11.41 6.77 4.07
C ILE A 33 -11.02 7.32 5.44
N LEU A 34 -10.45 6.46 6.29
CA LEU A 34 -9.96 6.85 7.61
C LEU A 34 -8.56 7.45 7.55
N GLY A 35 -7.75 6.98 6.63
CA GLY A 35 -6.40 7.47 6.45
C GLY A 35 -5.91 7.17 5.05
N ARG A 36 -5.10 8.08 4.52
CA ARG A 36 -4.47 7.92 3.21
C ARG A 36 -2.99 8.25 3.32
N GLY A 37 -2.18 7.60 2.53
CA GLY A 37 -0.75 7.79 2.61
C GLY A 37 -0.03 7.30 1.39
N HIS A 38 1.26 7.62 1.32
CA HIS A 38 2.14 7.15 0.28
C HIS A 38 3.54 6.94 0.84
N ASN A 39 4.38 6.22 0.11
CA ASN A 39 5.74 5.91 0.53
C ASN A 39 6.53 7.20 0.83
N ARG A 40 7.18 7.24 2.00
CA ARG A 40 7.92 8.40 2.50
C ARG A 40 9.42 8.15 2.67
N ARG A 41 9.95 7.11 2.06
CA ARG A 41 11.38 6.80 2.17
C ARG A 41 12.24 7.99 1.80
N VAL A 42 11.95 8.59 0.66
CA VAL A 42 12.74 9.72 0.15
C VAL A 42 12.41 11.01 0.90
N GLN A 43 11.11 11.29 1.08
CA GLN A 43 10.65 12.55 1.63
C GLN A 43 11.05 12.74 3.10
N GLN A 44 11.09 11.65 3.88
CA GLN A 44 11.35 11.73 5.33
C GLN A 44 12.53 10.85 5.76
N GLY A 45 13.23 10.22 4.83
CA GLY A 45 14.31 9.29 5.19
C GLY A 45 13.79 8.12 6.02
N SER A 46 12.58 7.67 5.77
CA SER A 46 11.94 6.64 6.58
C SER A 46 12.15 5.25 6.00
N VAL A 47 12.51 4.29 6.86
CA VAL A 47 12.62 2.89 6.47
C VAL A 47 11.30 2.13 6.67
N VAL A 48 10.33 2.70 7.39
CA VAL A 48 9.08 2.02 7.73
C VAL A 48 7.85 2.61 7.04
N LEU A 49 7.87 3.87 6.62
CA LEU A 49 6.70 4.52 6.03
C LEU A 49 6.54 4.15 4.56
N HIS A 50 6.25 2.88 4.31
CA HIS A 50 5.63 2.44 3.07
C HIS A 50 4.23 3.03 2.97
N GLY A 51 3.61 3.00 1.79
CA GLY A 51 2.28 3.59 1.60
C GLY A 51 1.26 3.08 2.61
N GLU A 52 1.24 1.77 2.84
CA GLU A 52 0.32 1.15 3.79
C GLU A 52 0.56 1.62 5.23
N MET A 53 1.83 1.69 5.63
CA MET A 53 2.19 2.15 6.97
C MET A 53 1.83 3.63 7.16
N ASP A 54 2.06 4.45 6.13
CA ASP A 54 1.71 5.87 6.16
C ASP A 54 0.19 6.06 6.26
N ALA A 55 -0.58 5.25 5.53
CA ALA A 55 -2.04 5.29 5.63
C ALA A 55 -2.53 4.93 7.03
N LEU A 56 -1.94 3.89 7.65
CA LEU A 56 -2.28 3.49 9.02
C LEU A 56 -1.91 4.60 10.02
N GLU A 57 -0.73 5.21 9.87
CA GLU A 57 -0.29 6.32 10.72
C GLU A 57 -1.27 7.49 10.62
N ASN A 58 -1.67 7.85 9.42
CA ASN A 58 -2.58 8.98 9.18
C ASN A 58 -4.02 8.68 9.62
N ALA A 59 -4.44 7.42 9.63
CA ALA A 59 -5.74 7.03 10.18
C ALA A 59 -5.80 7.24 11.68
N GLY A 60 -4.65 7.25 12.35
CA GLY A 60 -4.57 7.41 13.78
C GLY A 60 -4.94 6.14 14.55
N ARG A 61 -4.91 6.23 15.87
CA ARG A 61 -5.17 5.10 16.75
C ARG A 61 -6.67 4.78 16.79
N GLN A 62 -7.03 3.62 16.24
CA GLN A 62 -8.41 3.14 16.20
C GLN A 62 -8.58 1.97 17.18
N PRO A 63 -9.80 1.76 17.72
CA PRO A 63 -10.10 0.51 18.45
C PRO A 63 -9.97 -0.71 17.53
N ALA A 64 -9.63 -1.85 18.11
CA ALA A 64 -9.45 -3.09 17.35
C ALA A 64 -10.66 -3.43 16.46
N ARG A 65 -11.88 -3.21 16.97
CA ARG A 65 -13.10 -3.51 16.19
C ARG A 65 -13.21 -2.72 14.90
N ILE A 66 -12.63 -1.52 14.84
CA ILE A 66 -12.64 -0.70 13.63
C ILE A 66 -11.72 -1.33 12.58
N TYR A 67 -10.49 -1.69 12.95
CA TYR A 67 -9.57 -2.36 12.02
C TYR A 67 -10.15 -3.67 11.49
N HIS A 68 -10.85 -4.44 12.33
CA HIS A 68 -11.47 -5.72 11.96
C HIS A 68 -12.59 -5.56 10.92
N ASP A 69 -13.04 -4.34 10.68
CA ASP A 69 -14.10 -4.01 9.73
C ASP A 69 -13.58 -3.11 8.60
N CYS A 70 -12.27 -3.04 8.43
CA CYS A 70 -11.64 -2.22 7.41
C CYS A 70 -11.26 -3.02 6.17
N ALA A 71 -11.03 -2.29 5.08
CA ALA A 71 -10.29 -2.76 3.92
C ALA A 71 -9.11 -1.80 3.70
N ILE A 72 -7.96 -2.33 3.31
CA ILE A 72 -6.84 -1.51 2.89
C ILE A 72 -6.65 -1.65 1.38
N TYR A 73 -6.56 -0.52 0.69
CA TYR A 73 -6.29 -0.44 -0.74
C TYR A 73 -4.85 0.03 -0.89
N THR A 74 -4.08 -0.68 -1.70
CA THR A 74 -2.69 -0.33 -1.95
C THR A 74 -2.36 -0.53 -3.43
N THR A 75 -1.60 0.39 -4.00
CA THR A 75 -1.29 0.35 -5.44
C THR A 75 -0.35 -0.79 -5.81
N LEU A 76 0.42 -1.30 -4.84
CA LEU A 76 1.36 -2.41 -5.05
C LEU A 76 1.15 -3.48 -3.99
N SER A 77 1.39 -4.73 -4.37
CA SER A 77 1.33 -5.89 -3.48
C SER A 77 2.12 -5.64 -2.19
N PRO A 78 1.55 -5.90 -0.99
CA PRO A 78 2.18 -5.52 0.27
C PRO A 78 3.36 -6.41 0.63
N CYS A 79 4.47 -5.77 1.04
CA CYS A 79 5.67 -6.46 1.51
C CYS A 79 5.44 -7.15 2.86
N ALA A 80 6.46 -7.84 3.37
CA ALA A 80 6.38 -8.54 4.65
C ALA A 80 6.03 -7.62 5.82
N MET A 81 6.61 -6.42 5.87
CA MET A 81 6.34 -5.45 6.93
C MET A 81 4.87 -5.01 6.92
N CYS A 82 4.38 -4.59 5.76
CA CYS A 82 3.00 -4.12 5.63
C CYS A 82 2.00 -5.25 5.82
N SER A 83 2.31 -6.44 5.32
CA SER A 83 1.48 -7.63 5.55
C SER A 83 1.43 -8.00 7.03
N GLY A 84 2.55 -7.87 7.74
CA GLY A 84 2.59 -8.05 9.20
C GLY A 84 1.66 -7.07 9.91
N ALA A 85 1.65 -5.81 9.51
CA ALA A 85 0.74 -4.82 10.09
C ALA A 85 -0.73 -5.16 9.81
N ILE A 86 -1.05 -5.58 8.59
CA ILE A 86 -2.41 -6.02 8.22
C ILE A 86 -2.86 -7.16 9.12
N LEU A 87 -1.99 -8.16 9.32
CA LEU A 87 -2.29 -9.31 10.18
C LEU A 87 -2.41 -8.92 11.64
N LEU A 88 -1.49 -8.06 12.12
CA LEU A 88 -1.48 -7.61 13.53
C LEU A 88 -2.80 -6.94 13.89
N TYR A 89 -3.30 -6.05 13.04
CA TYR A 89 -4.51 -5.30 13.33
C TYR A 89 -5.78 -6.01 12.86
N GLY A 90 -5.65 -7.18 12.25
CA GLY A 90 -6.80 -7.98 11.85
C GLY A 90 -7.63 -7.37 10.74
N ILE A 91 -7.00 -6.64 9.83
CA ILE A 91 -7.68 -6.05 8.67
C ILE A 91 -8.08 -7.20 7.72
N PRO A 92 -9.38 -7.42 7.47
CA PRO A 92 -9.83 -8.64 6.81
C PRO A 92 -9.76 -8.61 5.29
N ARG A 93 -9.52 -7.44 4.68
CA ARG A 93 -9.57 -7.31 3.21
C ARG A 93 -8.48 -6.39 2.71
N VAL A 94 -7.78 -6.85 1.67
CA VAL A 94 -6.74 -6.07 0.97
C VAL A 94 -7.08 -6.04 -0.52
N VAL A 95 -7.12 -4.85 -1.11
CA VAL A 95 -7.28 -4.66 -2.55
C VAL A 95 -5.97 -4.13 -3.10
N VAL A 96 -5.38 -4.86 -4.02
CA VAL A 96 -4.04 -4.61 -4.57
C VAL A 96 -4.16 -4.09 -5.99
N GLY A 97 -3.54 -2.97 -6.28
CA GLY A 97 -3.53 -2.40 -7.62
C GLY A 97 -2.83 -3.30 -8.64
N GLU A 98 -1.64 -3.80 -8.28
CA GLU A 98 -0.91 -4.72 -9.15
C GLU A 98 0.10 -5.56 -8.35
N ASN A 99 0.49 -6.69 -8.89
CA ASN A 99 1.51 -7.57 -8.29
C ASN A 99 2.54 -8.08 -9.33
N ARG A 100 2.63 -7.42 -10.48
CA ARG A 100 3.56 -7.83 -11.54
C ARG A 100 4.95 -7.29 -11.35
N THR A 101 5.08 -6.03 -10.91
CA THR A 101 6.39 -5.42 -10.68
C THR A 101 7.01 -5.93 -9.38
N PHE A 102 6.19 -6.29 -8.41
CA PHE A 102 6.58 -6.88 -7.15
C PHE A 102 5.40 -7.67 -6.58
N ARG A 103 5.66 -8.90 -6.14
CA ARG A 103 4.67 -9.71 -5.45
C ARG A 103 5.13 -9.93 -4.01
N GLY A 104 4.36 -9.37 -3.07
CA GLY A 104 4.65 -9.48 -1.64
C GLY A 104 4.06 -10.75 -1.01
N GLU A 105 3.55 -10.62 0.20
CA GLU A 105 3.11 -11.73 1.03
C GLU A 105 1.63 -12.09 0.84
N GLU A 106 1.15 -12.13 -0.39
CA GLU A 106 -0.26 -12.43 -0.69
C GLU A 106 -0.66 -13.82 -0.20
N ASP A 107 0.23 -14.81 -0.37
CA ASP A 107 -0.06 -16.18 0.06
C ASP A 107 -0.16 -16.27 1.59
N LEU A 108 0.70 -15.58 2.30
CA LEU A 108 0.66 -15.51 3.76
C LEU A 108 -0.65 -14.87 4.22
N LEU A 109 -1.05 -13.75 3.62
CA LEU A 109 -2.30 -13.07 3.96
C LEU A 109 -3.50 -14.01 3.76
N ARG A 110 -3.57 -14.67 2.62
CA ARG A 110 -4.66 -15.62 2.33
C ARG A 110 -4.66 -16.80 3.29
N SER A 111 -3.48 -17.30 3.66
CA SER A 111 -3.36 -18.42 4.61
C SER A 111 -3.87 -18.07 6.00
N ARG A 112 -3.91 -16.78 6.33
CA ARG A 112 -4.42 -16.26 7.60
C ARG A 112 -5.85 -15.74 7.50
N GLY A 113 -6.55 -16.02 6.40
CA GLY A 113 -7.95 -15.68 6.23
C GLY A 113 -8.22 -14.28 5.71
N VAL A 114 -7.20 -13.54 5.28
CA VAL A 114 -7.38 -12.22 4.66
C VAL A 114 -7.82 -12.40 3.20
N ALA A 115 -8.88 -11.70 2.81
CA ALA A 115 -9.32 -11.68 1.42
C ALA A 115 -8.41 -10.71 0.63
N VAL A 116 -7.71 -11.24 -0.37
CA VAL A 116 -6.80 -10.46 -1.21
C VAL A 116 -7.32 -10.47 -2.64
N GLU A 117 -7.62 -9.28 -3.16
CA GLU A 117 -8.07 -9.08 -4.53
C GLU A 117 -7.02 -8.27 -5.27
N VAL A 118 -6.53 -8.79 -6.41
CA VAL A 118 -5.54 -8.10 -7.25
C VAL A 118 -6.23 -7.65 -8.54
N LEU A 119 -6.21 -6.35 -8.80
CA LEU A 119 -6.95 -5.75 -9.91
C LEU A 119 -6.14 -5.66 -11.21
N GLN A 120 -4.81 -5.77 -11.14
CA GLN A 120 -3.89 -5.61 -12.27
C GLN A 120 -4.17 -4.31 -13.02
N ASP A 121 -4.18 -3.22 -12.28
CA ASP A 121 -4.47 -1.89 -12.81
C ASP A 121 -3.31 -1.38 -13.66
N PRO A 122 -3.56 -0.95 -14.91
CA PRO A 122 -2.49 -0.49 -15.81
C PRO A 122 -1.73 0.74 -15.29
N ARG A 123 -2.41 1.66 -14.61
CA ARG A 123 -1.75 2.87 -14.09
C ARG A 123 -0.80 2.53 -12.95
N CYS A 124 -1.22 1.62 -12.06
CA CYS A 124 -0.36 1.14 -10.98
C CYS A 124 0.90 0.47 -11.55
N GLN A 125 0.74 -0.37 -12.55
CA GLN A 125 1.87 -1.04 -13.22
C GLN A 125 2.81 -0.04 -13.88
N GLU A 126 2.27 0.95 -14.58
CA GLU A 126 3.04 1.97 -15.27
C GLU A 126 3.88 2.81 -14.30
N LEU A 127 3.28 3.27 -13.21
CA LEU A 127 3.98 4.06 -12.20
C LEU A 127 5.20 3.33 -11.67
N MET A 128 5.05 2.06 -11.28
CA MET A 128 6.16 1.28 -10.74
C MET A 128 7.18 0.90 -11.80
N ALA A 129 6.73 0.49 -12.99
CA ALA A 129 7.66 0.11 -14.04
C ALA A 129 8.58 1.27 -14.45
N GLN A 130 8.03 2.46 -14.59
CA GLN A 130 8.81 3.66 -14.90
C GLN A 130 9.77 4.01 -13.76
N PHE A 131 9.30 3.96 -12.53
CA PHE A 131 10.14 4.27 -11.36
C PHE A 131 11.30 3.29 -11.22
N ILE A 132 11.04 2.00 -11.34
CA ILE A 132 12.08 0.96 -11.21
C ILE A 132 13.16 1.14 -12.28
N ARG A 133 12.77 1.47 -13.51
CA ARG A 133 13.75 1.72 -14.59
C ARG A 133 14.61 2.95 -14.30
N ALA A 134 14.00 4.01 -13.77
CA ALA A 134 14.72 5.27 -13.50
C ALA A 134 15.57 5.20 -12.23
N HIS A 135 15.13 4.44 -11.21
CA HIS A 135 15.75 4.43 -9.88
C HIS A 135 15.84 3.01 -9.32
N PRO A 136 16.57 2.10 -9.99
CA PRO A 136 16.62 0.69 -9.56
C PRO A 136 17.24 0.50 -8.18
N SER A 137 18.24 1.29 -7.81
CA SER A 137 18.89 1.18 -6.50
C SER A 137 17.98 1.61 -5.36
N LEU A 138 17.23 2.70 -5.56
CA LEU A 138 16.28 3.18 -4.56
C LEU A 138 15.14 2.18 -4.35
N TRP A 139 14.66 1.58 -5.43
CA TRP A 139 13.66 0.52 -5.34
C TRP A 139 14.20 -0.71 -4.59
N ALA A 140 15.40 -1.18 -4.94
CA ALA A 140 16.03 -2.32 -4.27
C ALA A 140 16.17 -2.07 -2.77
N GLU A 141 16.58 -0.87 -2.38
CA GLU A 141 16.68 -0.47 -0.97
C GLU A 141 15.33 -0.57 -0.26
N ASP A 142 14.25 -0.13 -0.91
CA ASP A 142 12.91 -0.11 -0.31
C ASP A 142 12.37 -1.51 0.00
N ILE A 143 12.82 -2.51 -0.73
CA ILE A 143 12.42 -3.91 -0.52
C ILE A 143 13.53 -4.76 0.13
N GLY A 144 14.59 -4.12 0.60
CA GLY A 144 15.64 -4.78 1.36
C GLY A 144 16.61 -5.64 0.55
N THR A 145 16.82 -5.29 -0.72
CA THR A 145 17.73 -6.05 -1.61
C THR A 145 18.84 -5.22 -2.29
#